data_7848b20b6ea5f660c626c5c3be087634
#
_entry.id   7848b20b6ea5f660c626c5c3be087634
#
_cell.length_a   1.000
_cell.length_b   1.000
_cell.length_c   1.000
_cell.angle_alpha   90.00
_cell.angle_beta   90.00
_cell.angle_gamma   90.00
#
_symmetry.space_group_name_H-M   'P 1'
#
loop_
_entity.id
_entity.type
_entity.pdbx_description
1 polymer ?
#
loop_
_entity_poly.entity_id
_entity_poly.type
_entity_poly.pdbx_seq_one_letter_code
_entity_poly.pdbx_strand_id
1 'polypeptide(L)'
;MVGRWWYPGQRAGDPEPAPDEIPMADESSQGVRPHNIDVFPGHANRAYVGYIDGGIVILDISDVAHPRVVSIVRYVGPFTHTVFPIFSRSLAFISEEAVQDGCIDDPKRMSVWDISDETKPRLLSVVPYAHNAPELCKRGGRYGPHNIYENKPYGPTFTSDRYMVTSWFGGGVRIYDLADPAHPREAAYYVPATPVVSPKQAPQINDVFVDDRGIVYACDRFTGGLYILGSDVLSVGVHPVARGSR
;
A
#
# COMPACT_ATOMS: atom_id res chain seq x y z
N MET A 1 6.35 -22.16 -18.10
CA MET A 1 6.54 -21.84 -16.67
C MET A 1 8.00 -22.04 -16.35
N VAL A 2 8.66 -21.04 -15.73
CA VAL A 2 10.09 -21.11 -15.38
C VAL A 2 10.26 -21.59 -13.93
N GLY A 3 9.49 -21.05 -13.00
CA GLY A 3 9.52 -21.43 -11.58
C GLY A 3 8.18 -21.21 -10.91
N ARG A 4 8.04 -21.70 -9.69
CA ARG A 4 6.87 -21.54 -8.85
C ARG A 4 7.23 -21.67 -7.38
N TRP A 5 6.64 -20.82 -6.55
CA TRP A 5 6.68 -20.92 -5.10
C TRP A 5 5.27 -21.06 -4.53
N TRP A 6 5.17 -21.75 -3.42
CA TRP A 6 3.94 -21.99 -2.69
C TRP A 6 4.11 -21.53 -1.26
N TYR A 7 3.12 -20.88 -0.72
CA TYR A 7 3.09 -20.62 0.71
C TYR A 7 3.08 -21.95 1.46
N PRO A 8 3.86 -22.13 2.56
CA PRO A 8 3.88 -23.36 3.32
C PRO A 8 2.49 -23.82 3.71
N GLY A 9 2.20 -25.09 3.49
CA GLY A 9 0.89 -25.70 3.74
C GLY A 9 -0.10 -25.66 2.57
N GLN A 10 0.27 -25.04 1.42
CA GLN A 10 -0.61 -24.98 0.24
C GLN A 10 -0.35 -26.07 -0.79
N ARG A 11 0.66 -26.92 -0.57
CA ARG A 11 0.97 -28.03 -1.47
C ARG A 11 0.44 -29.34 -0.91
N ALA A 12 -0.02 -30.22 -1.79
CA ALA A 12 -0.29 -31.60 -1.41
C ALA A 12 1.00 -32.24 -0.85
N GLY A 13 0.92 -32.77 0.37
CA GLY A 13 2.04 -33.38 1.08
C GLY A 13 2.84 -32.43 1.98
N ASP A 14 2.49 -31.18 2.08
CA ASP A 14 3.04 -30.31 3.13
C ASP A 14 2.66 -30.88 4.52
N PRO A 15 3.59 -30.82 5.52
CA PRO A 15 3.36 -31.44 6.83
C PRO A 15 2.21 -30.80 7.62
N GLU A 16 2.02 -29.49 7.45
CA GLU A 16 0.96 -28.72 8.09
C GLU A 16 0.19 -27.96 7.02
N PRO A 17 -1.13 -27.90 7.07
CA PRO A 17 -1.90 -27.07 6.16
C PRO A 17 -1.61 -25.58 6.41
N ALA A 18 -1.66 -24.77 5.35
CA ALA A 18 -1.71 -23.33 5.54
C ALA A 18 -2.95 -22.98 6.36
N PRO A 19 -2.88 -22.01 7.23
CA PRO A 19 -4.08 -21.54 7.90
C PRO A 19 -5.04 -21.02 6.84
N ASP A 20 -6.26 -21.52 6.86
CA ASP A 20 -7.26 -21.12 5.86
C ASP A 20 -7.63 -19.65 6.01
N GLU A 21 -7.72 -19.21 7.28
CA GLU A 21 -8.11 -17.84 7.62
C GLU A 21 -7.47 -17.40 8.94
N ILE A 22 -7.24 -16.09 9.08
CA ILE A 22 -6.99 -15.49 10.39
C ILE A 22 -8.36 -15.16 10.97
N PRO A 23 -8.71 -15.64 12.17
CA PRO A 23 -9.96 -15.28 12.81
C PRO A 23 -10.02 -13.76 12.99
N MET A 24 -11.01 -13.13 12.39
CA MET A 24 -11.25 -11.70 12.43
C MET A 24 -12.54 -11.40 13.16
N ALA A 25 -12.62 -10.20 13.74
CA ALA A 25 -13.86 -9.72 14.35
C ALA A 25 -14.94 -9.44 13.29
N ASP A 26 -14.54 -9.25 12.06
CA ASP A 26 -15.38 -9.02 10.89
C ASP A 26 -15.10 -10.06 9.78
N GLU A 27 -15.81 -9.93 8.66
CA GLU A 27 -15.65 -10.80 7.48
C GLU A 27 -14.53 -10.33 6.53
N SER A 28 -13.50 -9.63 7.03
CA SER A 28 -12.42 -9.10 6.19
C SER A 28 -11.31 -10.10 5.88
N SER A 29 -11.31 -11.28 6.52
CA SER A 29 -10.45 -12.38 6.14
C SER A 29 -10.73 -12.82 4.70
N GLN A 30 -9.68 -12.88 3.89
CA GLN A 30 -9.76 -13.19 2.46
C GLN A 30 -8.88 -14.37 2.06
N GLY A 31 -8.32 -15.06 3.04
CA GLY A 31 -7.50 -16.26 2.87
C GLY A 31 -6.02 -15.99 2.60
N VAL A 32 -5.23 -17.04 2.71
CA VAL A 32 -3.78 -17.01 2.51
C VAL A 32 -3.46 -17.08 1.01
N ARG A 33 -3.28 -15.94 0.37
CA ARG A 33 -2.98 -15.83 -1.06
C ARG A 33 -2.21 -14.54 -1.39
N PRO A 34 -1.39 -14.52 -2.48
CA PRO A 34 -0.67 -13.32 -2.86
C PRO A 34 -1.65 -12.27 -3.39
N HIS A 35 -1.37 -11.00 -3.09
CA HIS A 35 -2.07 -9.85 -3.65
C HIS A 35 -1.14 -9.04 -4.52
N ASN A 36 -0.17 -8.36 -3.93
CA ASN A 36 0.78 -7.52 -4.66
C ASN A 36 2.18 -8.09 -4.57
N ILE A 37 2.97 -7.91 -5.63
CA ILE A 37 4.36 -8.35 -5.68
C ILE A 37 5.25 -7.25 -6.25
N ASP A 38 6.34 -6.96 -5.57
CA ASP A 38 7.32 -5.97 -5.96
C ASP A 38 8.69 -6.59 -6.18
N VAL A 39 9.24 -6.35 -7.39
CA VAL A 39 10.62 -6.65 -7.77
C VAL A 39 11.24 -5.37 -8.32
N PHE A 40 12.36 -4.95 -7.79
CA PHE A 40 12.98 -3.67 -8.13
C PHE A 40 14.23 -3.81 -8.97
N PRO A 41 14.50 -2.88 -9.91
CA PRO A 41 15.78 -2.74 -10.56
C PRO A 41 16.90 -2.62 -9.51
N GLY A 42 18.03 -3.31 -9.73
CA GLY A 42 19.14 -3.36 -8.76
C GLY A 42 18.95 -4.35 -7.60
N HIS A 43 17.70 -4.84 -7.39
CA HIS A 43 17.35 -5.84 -6.36
C HIS A 43 16.54 -7.00 -6.96
N ALA A 44 16.87 -7.37 -8.21
CA ALA A 44 16.11 -8.38 -8.98
C ALA A 44 16.24 -9.82 -8.41
N ASN A 45 17.02 -10.02 -7.36
CA ASN A 45 17.12 -11.26 -6.62
C ASN A 45 16.12 -11.36 -5.46
N ARG A 46 15.27 -10.34 -5.25
CA ARG A 46 14.26 -10.29 -4.19
C ARG A 46 12.88 -10.02 -4.75
N ALA A 47 11.88 -10.66 -4.17
CA ALA A 47 10.47 -10.31 -4.35
C ALA A 47 9.84 -10.04 -2.99
N TYR A 48 9.16 -8.91 -2.89
CA TYR A 48 8.42 -8.48 -1.70
C TYR A 48 6.94 -8.65 -1.99
N VAL A 49 6.25 -9.44 -1.20
CA VAL A 49 4.88 -9.87 -1.50
C VAL A 49 3.96 -9.55 -0.34
N GLY A 50 2.89 -8.81 -0.61
CA GLY A 50 1.73 -8.73 0.25
C GLY A 50 0.90 -10.00 0.06
N TYR A 51 0.78 -10.80 1.11
CA TYR A 51 0.19 -12.15 1.01
C TYR A 51 -1.14 -12.25 1.76
N ILE A 52 -1.98 -11.24 1.65
CA ILE A 52 -3.28 -11.09 2.34
C ILE A 52 -3.19 -11.58 3.80
N ASP A 53 -3.88 -12.64 4.18
CA ASP A 53 -3.88 -13.17 5.55
C ASP A 53 -2.58 -13.94 5.89
N GLY A 54 -1.75 -14.21 4.89
CA GLY A 54 -0.40 -14.76 5.05
C GLY A 54 0.65 -13.74 5.52
N GLY A 55 0.34 -12.43 5.44
CA GLY A 55 1.19 -11.36 5.91
C GLY A 55 2.28 -10.94 4.92
N ILE A 56 3.44 -10.58 5.44
CA ILE A 56 4.61 -10.13 4.67
C ILE A 56 5.41 -11.35 4.24
N VAL A 57 5.68 -11.46 2.93
CA VAL A 57 6.53 -12.54 2.40
C VAL A 57 7.70 -11.91 1.63
N ILE A 58 8.92 -12.29 1.98
CA ILE A 58 10.13 -11.93 1.23
C ILE A 58 10.70 -13.21 0.65
N LEU A 59 10.93 -13.21 -0.68
CA LEU A 59 11.48 -14.34 -1.40
C LEU A 59 12.86 -14.00 -1.98
N ASP A 60 13.75 -14.97 -1.94
CA ASP A 60 14.94 -15.01 -2.77
C ASP A 60 14.56 -15.62 -4.13
N ILE A 61 14.69 -14.83 -5.17
CA ILE A 61 14.42 -15.19 -6.56
C ILE A 61 15.68 -15.17 -7.42
N SER A 62 16.86 -15.28 -6.81
CA SER A 62 18.16 -15.38 -7.53
C SER A 62 18.15 -16.56 -8.51
N ASP A 63 17.56 -17.68 -8.13
CA ASP A 63 17.18 -18.78 -9.02
C ASP A 63 15.65 -18.72 -9.23
N VAL A 64 15.23 -18.14 -10.34
CA VAL A 64 13.81 -17.97 -10.67
C VAL A 64 13.09 -19.32 -10.88
N ALA A 65 13.83 -20.40 -11.11
CA ALA A 65 13.25 -21.74 -11.22
C ALA A 65 12.92 -22.34 -9.84
N HIS A 66 13.65 -21.93 -8.80
CA HIS A 66 13.52 -22.46 -7.44
C HIS A 66 13.50 -21.31 -6.41
N PRO A 67 12.47 -20.46 -6.38
CA PRO A 67 12.37 -19.39 -5.40
C PRO A 67 12.39 -19.94 -3.97
N ARG A 68 13.03 -19.22 -3.05
CA ARG A 68 13.18 -19.61 -1.65
C ARG A 68 12.62 -18.54 -0.73
N VAL A 69 12.06 -18.96 0.40
CA VAL A 69 11.63 -18.04 1.46
C VAL A 69 12.86 -17.42 2.12
N VAL A 70 12.88 -16.10 2.22
CA VAL A 70 13.77 -15.35 3.11
C VAL A 70 13.07 -15.17 4.45
N SER A 71 11.83 -14.68 4.43
CA SER A 71 11.00 -14.57 5.63
C SER A 71 9.50 -14.59 5.30
N ILE A 72 8.72 -15.03 6.28
CA ILE A 72 7.27 -14.89 6.35
C ILE A 72 6.95 -14.26 7.71
N VAL A 73 6.37 -13.08 7.71
CA VAL A 73 5.93 -12.41 8.94
C VAL A 73 4.42 -12.35 8.94
N ARG A 74 3.83 -13.22 9.77
CA ARG A 74 2.40 -13.16 10.07
C ARG A 74 2.19 -12.25 11.26
N TYR A 75 1.33 -11.29 11.13
CA TYR A 75 0.96 -10.40 12.21
C TYR A 75 -0.56 -10.24 12.26
N VAL A 76 -1.04 -9.85 13.41
CA VAL A 76 -2.47 -9.57 13.59
C VAL A 76 -2.78 -8.25 12.90
N GLY A 77 -3.23 -8.34 11.69
CA GLY A 77 -3.61 -7.25 10.83
C GLY A 77 -3.97 -7.90 9.49
N PRO A 78 -5.21 -7.86 9.10
CA PRO A 78 -5.65 -8.60 7.93
C PRO A 78 -5.44 -7.81 6.66
N PHE A 79 -5.32 -8.56 5.58
CA PHE A 79 -5.22 -8.05 4.25
C PHE A 79 -3.95 -7.26 4.00
N THR A 80 -2.78 -7.90 4.17
CA THR A 80 -1.51 -7.34 3.70
C THR A 80 -1.55 -7.19 2.18
N HIS A 81 -1.68 -5.92 1.73
CA HIS A 81 -1.86 -5.59 0.32
C HIS A 81 -0.53 -5.45 -0.39
N THR A 82 0.29 -4.49 0.03
CA THR A 82 1.56 -4.14 -0.61
C THR A 82 2.69 -4.13 0.42
N VAL A 83 3.84 -4.71 0.05
CA VAL A 83 5.09 -4.63 0.80
C VAL A 83 6.10 -3.85 -0.04
N PHE A 84 6.25 -2.56 0.26
CA PHE A 84 7.07 -1.65 -0.51
C PHE A 84 8.42 -1.38 0.16
N PRO A 85 9.57 -1.90 -0.37
CA PRO A 85 10.90 -1.69 0.22
C PRO A 85 11.45 -0.30 -0.08
N ILE A 86 12.10 0.31 0.92
CA ILE A 86 12.86 1.56 0.83
C ILE A 86 14.32 1.22 1.08
N PHE A 87 15.01 0.74 0.06
CA PHE A 87 16.34 0.12 0.17
C PHE A 87 17.40 1.03 0.79
N SER A 88 17.43 2.32 0.43
CA SER A 88 18.41 3.29 0.94
C SER A 88 18.36 3.43 2.47
N ARG A 89 17.25 3.03 3.09
CA ARG A 89 17.00 3.16 4.53
C ARG A 89 16.80 1.82 5.22
N SER A 90 16.89 0.70 4.51
CA SER A 90 16.58 -0.63 5.03
C SER A 90 15.22 -0.72 5.70
N LEU A 91 14.23 -0.05 5.11
CA LEU A 91 12.85 -0.02 5.57
C LEU A 91 11.90 -0.67 4.56
N ALA A 92 10.74 -1.09 5.04
CA ALA A 92 9.58 -1.36 4.19
C ALA A 92 8.38 -0.54 4.67
N PHE A 93 7.61 -0.02 3.72
CA PHE A 93 6.32 0.62 3.97
C PHE A 93 5.22 -0.32 3.48
N ILE A 94 4.26 -0.63 4.35
CA ILE A 94 3.28 -1.68 4.10
C ILE A 94 1.88 -1.10 4.20
N SER A 95 1.02 -1.48 3.24
CA SER A 95 -0.41 -1.19 3.31
C SER A 95 -1.21 -2.46 3.55
N GLU A 96 -2.25 -2.32 4.35
CA GLU A 96 -3.40 -3.23 4.42
C GLU A 96 -4.50 -2.70 3.49
N GLU A 97 -5.52 -3.49 3.17
CA GLU A 97 -6.65 -3.02 2.35
C GLU A 97 -7.96 -3.10 3.12
N ALA A 98 -8.73 -2.00 3.06
CA ALA A 98 -10.13 -2.02 3.48
C ALA A 98 -10.99 -2.70 2.42
N VAL A 99 -11.76 -3.72 2.80
CA VAL A 99 -12.54 -4.54 1.84
C VAL A 99 -14.04 -4.33 1.93
N GLN A 100 -14.55 -3.80 3.05
CA GLN A 100 -15.98 -3.57 3.28
C GLN A 100 -16.33 -2.07 3.24
N ASP A 101 -17.56 -1.77 2.84
CA ASP A 101 -18.06 -0.41 2.82
C ASP A 101 -18.42 0.09 4.24
N GLY A 102 -18.42 1.40 4.45
CA GLY A 102 -18.91 2.02 5.68
C GLY A 102 -18.02 1.85 6.90
N CYS A 103 -16.74 1.53 6.71
CA CYS A 103 -15.76 1.33 7.81
C CYS A 103 -16.16 0.25 8.81
N ILE A 104 -16.81 -0.81 8.35
CA ILE A 104 -17.17 -1.94 9.22
C ILE A 104 -16.03 -2.95 9.37
N ASP A 105 -15.00 -2.85 8.50
CA ASP A 105 -13.74 -3.59 8.70
C ASP A 105 -13.07 -3.17 10.00
N ASP A 106 -12.31 -4.07 10.59
CA ASP A 106 -11.29 -3.65 11.55
C ASP A 106 -10.38 -2.61 10.89
N PRO A 107 -9.97 -1.55 11.62
CA PRO A 107 -9.19 -0.47 11.04
C PRO A 107 -7.94 -0.96 10.32
N LYS A 108 -7.91 -0.80 9.00
CA LYS A 108 -6.75 -1.14 8.18
C LYS A 108 -5.68 -0.08 8.32
N ARG A 109 -4.43 -0.49 8.29
CA ARG A 109 -3.29 0.34 8.64
C ARG A 109 -2.28 0.45 7.51
N MET A 110 -1.45 1.45 7.60
CA MET A 110 -0.13 1.47 6.99
C MET A 110 0.91 1.38 8.10
N SER A 111 2.04 0.76 7.81
CA SER A 111 3.08 0.52 8.82
C SER A 111 4.48 0.61 8.22
N VAL A 112 5.44 0.98 9.07
CA VAL A 112 6.86 1.05 8.75
C VAL A 112 7.59 -0.09 9.43
N TRP A 113 8.39 -0.81 8.69
CA TRP A 113 9.13 -1.98 9.15
C TRP A 113 10.62 -1.80 8.90
N ASP A 114 11.43 -2.26 9.84
CA ASP A 114 12.88 -2.43 9.67
C ASP A 114 13.13 -3.77 8.96
N ILE A 115 13.76 -3.70 7.80
CA ILE A 115 14.20 -4.85 6.99
C ILE A 115 15.72 -4.89 6.83
N SER A 116 16.47 -4.28 7.74
CA SER A 116 17.95 -4.37 7.76
C SER A 116 18.44 -5.82 7.87
N ASP A 117 17.66 -6.66 8.53
CA ASP A 117 17.75 -8.12 8.47
C ASP A 117 16.45 -8.66 7.84
N GLU A 118 16.47 -8.92 6.53
CA GLU A 118 15.30 -9.42 5.81
C GLU A 118 14.79 -10.78 6.32
N THR A 119 15.61 -11.53 7.06
CA THR A 119 15.18 -12.79 7.68
C THR A 119 14.31 -12.59 8.93
N LYS A 120 14.33 -11.38 9.49
CA LYS A 120 13.62 -11.00 10.73
C LYS A 120 13.06 -9.57 10.66
N PRO A 121 12.18 -9.26 9.72
CA PRO A 121 11.56 -7.94 9.66
C PRO A 121 10.89 -7.56 10.99
N ARG A 122 11.03 -6.29 11.40
CA ARG A 122 10.51 -5.81 12.67
C ARG A 122 9.62 -4.58 12.47
N LEU A 123 8.44 -4.60 13.05
CA LEU A 123 7.56 -3.42 13.08
C LEU A 123 8.25 -2.29 13.84
N LEU A 124 8.40 -1.12 13.20
CA LEU A 124 8.89 0.11 13.83
C LEU A 124 7.74 0.99 14.28
N SER A 125 6.75 1.20 13.42
CA SER A 125 5.63 2.08 13.72
C SER A 125 4.42 1.76 12.86
N VAL A 126 3.26 2.21 13.35
CA VAL A 126 2.00 2.25 12.61
C VAL A 126 1.69 3.70 12.27
N VAL A 127 1.32 3.94 11.02
CA VAL A 127 0.91 5.28 10.57
C VAL A 127 -0.38 5.68 11.30
N PRO A 128 -0.43 6.87 11.91
CA PRO A 128 -1.64 7.33 12.58
C PRO A 128 -2.82 7.40 11.60
N TYR A 129 -3.98 6.96 12.06
CA TYR A 129 -5.21 7.06 11.27
C TYR A 129 -5.60 8.52 11.06
N ALA A 130 -6.10 8.86 9.90
CA ALA A 130 -6.41 10.24 9.58
C ALA A 130 -7.48 10.82 10.52
N HIS A 131 -7.27 12.06 10.98
CA HIS A 131 -8.17 12.75 11.90
C HIS A 131 -9.60 12.93 11.35
N ASN A 132 -9.77 12.96 10.02
CA ASN A 132 -11.06 13.09 9.35
C ASN A 132 -11.74 11.76 9.02
N ALA A 133 -11.19 10.62 9.47
CA ALA A 133 -11.75 9.30 9.22
C ALA A 133 -13.23 9.16 9.63
N PRO A 134 -13.69 9.62 10.82
CA PRO A 134 -15.08 9.47 11.22
C PRO A 134 -16.08 10.16 10.26
N GLU A 135 -15.71 11.29 9.70
CA GLU A 135 -16.56 12.02 8.76
C GLU A 135 -16.58 11.35 7.37
N LEU A 136 -15.45 10.82 6.94
CA LEU A 136 -15.33 10.16 5.65
C LEU A 136 -16.01 8.80 5.64
N CYS A 137 -15.96 8.06 6.73
CA CYS A 137 -16.70 6.80 6.90
C CYS A 137 -18.23 6.97 6.71
N LYS A 138 -18.79 8.09 7.18
CA LYS A 138 -20.22 8.37 7.06
C LYS A 138 -20.70 8.59 5.62
N ARG A 139 -19.78 8.87 4.69
CA ARG A 139 -20.12 9.04 3.27
C ARG A 139 -20.54 7.75 2.59
N GLY A 140 -20.11 6.60 3.11
CA GLY A 140 -20.26 5.30 2.49
C GLY A 140 -19.05 4.88 1.69
N GLY A 141 -19.12 3.74 0.99
CA GLY A 141 -18.02 3.12 0.30
C GLY A 141 -16.92 2.63 1.24
N ARG A 142 -15.81 2.17 0.67
CA ARG A 142 -14.63 1.77 1.45
C ARG A 142 -13.88 3.00 1.94
N TYR A 143 -13.34 2.93 3.14
CA TYR A 143 -12.41 3.90 3.68
C TYR A 143 -11.24 3.17 4.33
N GLY A 144 -10.05 3.45 3.89
CA GLY A 144 -8.82 2.85 4.41
C GLY A 144 -7.71 2.85 3.36
N PRO A 145 -6.50 2.43 3.75
CA PRO A 145 -5.38 2.34 2.83
C PRO A 145 -5.64 1.32 1.72
N HIS A 146 -4.95 1.51 0.62
CA HIS A 146 -4.95 0.60 -0.52
C HIS A 146 -3.57 0.59 -1.19
N ASN A 147 -3.43 1.17 -2.40
CA ASN A 147 -2.17 1.16 -3.12
C ASN A 147 -1.16 2.17 -2.57
N ILE A 148 0.10 1.79 -2.62
CA ILE A 148 1.26 2.66 -2.46
C ILE A 148 1.80 2.95 -3.86
N TYR A 149 2.13 4.21 -4.16
CA TYR A 149 2.88 4.55 -5.38
C TYR A 149 4.25 3.87 -5.34
N GLU A 150 4.52 3.04 -6.33
CA GLU A 150 5.65 2.10 -6.28
C GLU A 150 7.04 2.74 -6.40
N ASN A 151 7.16 4.04 -6.71
CA ASN A 151 8.43 4.76 -6.65
C ASN A 151 9.62 4.05 -7.35
N LYS A 152 9.33 3.28 -8.40
CA LYS A 152 10.35 2.53 -9.15
C LYS A 152 11.16 3.47 -10.04
N PRO A 153 12.49 3.33 -10.11
CA PRO A 153 13.36 4.26 -10.83
C PRO A 153 13.39 3.97 -12.34
N TYR A 154 12.24 4.06 -13.02
CA TYR A 154 12.15 3.93 -14.48
C TYR A 154 11.11 4.88 -15.08
N GLY A 155 11.43 5.46 -16.23
CA GLY A 155 10.56 6.41 -16.91
C GLY A 155 10.48 7.76 -16.18
N PRO A 156 9.52 8.60 -16.51
CA PRO A 156 9.32 9.89 -15.85
C PRO A 156 8.57 9.70 -14.52
N THR A 157 9.26 9.17 -13.51
CA THR A 157 8.67 8.86 -12.21
C THR A 157 9.35 9.64 -11.09
N PHE A 158 8.56 10.10 -10.12
CA PHE A 158 9.05 10.63 -8.87
C PHE A 158 9.71 9.52 -8.05
N THR A 159 10.85 9.80 -7.44
CA THR A 159 11.52 8.87 -6.53
C THR A 159 11.81 9.55 -5.19
N SER A 160 11.48 8.87 -4.09
CA SER A 160 11.73 9.36 -2.74
C SER A 160 11.93 8.20 -1.78
N ASP A 161 12.86 8.34 -0.86
CA ASP A 161 13.03 7.46 0.30
C ASP A 161 12.37 8.04 1.57
N ARG A 162 11.74 9.19 1.43
CA ARG A 162 11.10 9.94 2.51
C ARG A 162 9.59 10.04 2.35
N TYR A 163 9.09 10.38 1.16
CA TYR A 163 7.67 10.62 0.94
C TYR A 163 7.01 9.42 0.28
N MET A 164 5.97 8.89 0.92
CA MET A 164 5.13 7.82 0.40
C MET A 164 3.78 8.37 0.00
N VAL A 165 3.42 8.15 -1.27
CA VAL A 165 2.13 8.58 -1.82
C VAL A 165 1.20 7.38 -1.92
N THR A 166 -0.03 7.52 -1.45
CA THR A 166 -0.93 6.38 -1.26
C THR A 166 -2.36 6.72 -1.63
N SER A 167 -3.12 5.72 -2.06
CA SER A 167 -4.57 5.81 -2.23
C SER A 167 -5.30 5.25 -1.00
N TRP A 168 -6.45 5.86 -0.67
CA TRP A 168 -7.22 5.53 0.53
C TRP A 168 -8.72 5.42 0.25
N PHE A 169 -9.15 4.91 -0.90
CA PHE A 169 -10.55 4.85 -1.29
C PHE A 169 -11.30 6.17 -1.00
N GLY A 170 -12.29 6.15 -0.10
CA GLY A 170 -13.02 7.33 0.36
C GLY A 170 -12.16 8.35 1.10
N GLY A 171 -10.99 7.96 1.55
CA GLY A 171 -9.95 8.81 2.15
C GLY A 171 -9.12 9.60 1.15
N GLY A 172 -9.29 9.35 -0.15
CA GLY A 172 -8.62 10.09 -1.21
C GLY A 172 -7.16 9.69 -1.44
N VAL A 173 -6.32 10.68 -1.74
CA VAL A 173 -4.86 10.56 -1.84
C VAL A 173 -4.23 11.08 -0.56
N ARG A 174 -3.21 10.37 -0.05
CA ARG A 174 -2.44 10.80 1.12
C ARG A 174 -0.95 10.69 0.88
N ILE A 175 -0.20 11.65 1.41
CA ILE A 175 1.25 11.70 1.34
C ILE A 175 1.78 11.63 2.77
N TYR A 176 2.63 10.66 3.03
CA TYR A 176 3.27 10.46 4.33
C TYR A 176 4.74 10.84 4.29
N ASP A 177 5.19 11.54 5.32
CA ASP A 177 6.59 11.89 5.56
C ASP A 177 7.19 10.87 6.54
N LEU A 178 8.17 10.13 6.06
CA LEU A 178 8.94 9.14 6.83
C LEU A 178 10.32 9.68 7.24
N ALA A 179 10.52 10.99 7.37
CA ALA A 179 11.79 11.57 7.84
C ALA A 179 12.21 10.92 9.17
N ASP A 180 11.28 10.75 10.10
CA ASP A 180 11.39 9.90 11.27
C ASP A 180 10.50 8.64 11.07
N PRO A 181 11.07 7.47 10.77
CA PRO A 181 10.29 6.27 10.51
C PRO A 181 9.60 5.70 11.76
N ALA A 182 10.02 6.10 12.96
CA ALA A 182 9.35 5.74 14.21
C ALA A 182 8.08 6.60 14.45
N HIS A 183 8.01 7.79 13.83
CA HIS A 183 6.90 8.73 13.98
C HIS A 183 6.49 9.28 12.60
N PRO A 184 5.96 8.43 11.71
CA PRO A 184 5.49 8.85 10.39
C PRO A 184 4.35 9.87 10.50
N ARG A 185 4.32 10.85 9.60
CA ARG A 185 3.32 11.92 9.64
C ARG A 185 2.64 12.08 8.29
N GLU A 186 1.35 12.35 8.30
CA GLU A 186 0.65 12.82 7.10
C GLU A 186 1.17 14.23 6.76
N ALA A 187 1.77 14.36 5.57
CA ALA A 187 2.35 15.62 5.08
C ALA A 187 1.34 16.40 4.24
N ALA A 188 0.49 15.70 3.48
CA ALA A 188 -0.58 16.29 2.69
C ALA A 188 -1.65 15.24 2.37
N TYR A 189 -2.84 15.72 2.02
CA TYR A 189 -3.92 14.87 1.52
C TYR A 189 -4.84 15.64 0.56
N TYR A 190 -5.54 14.88 -0.28
CA TYR A 190 -6.65 15.39 -1.09
C TYR A 190 -7.79 14.39 -1.10
N VAL A 191 -8.96 14.83 -0.67
CA VAL A 191 -10.19 14.03 -0.70
C VAL A 191 -11.16 14.66 -1.71
N PRO A 192 -11.46 13.98 -2.81
CA PRO A 192 -12.42 14.49 -3.80
C PRO A 192 -13.83 14.67 -3.21
N ALA A 193 -14.60 15.55 -3.81
CA ALA A 193 -16.03 15.55 -3.62
C ALA A 193 -16.63 14.22 -4.11
N THR A 194 -17.74 13.80 -3.52
CA THR A 194 -18.45 12.60 -3.99
C THR A 194 -18.92 12.80 -5.43
N PRO A 195 -18.55 11.91 -6.38
CA PRO A 195 -19.06 11.99 -7.73
C PRO A 195 -20.60 11.85 -7.76
N VAL A 196 -21.26 12.65 -8.58
CA VAL A 196 -22.74 12.77 -8.60
C VAL A 196 -23.45 11.42 -8.80
N VAL A 197 -22.84 10.54 -9.59
CA VAL A 197 -23.40 9.22 -9.91
C VAL A 197 -22.65 8.07 -9.26
N SER A 198 -21.90 8.34 -8.17
CA SER A 198 -21.14 7.29 -7.48
C SER A 198 -22.08 6.25 -6.87
N PRO A 199 -21.96 4.96 -7.24
CA PRO A 199 -22.75 3.89 -6.65
C PRO A 199 -22.42 3.67 -5.16
N LYS A 200 -21.29 4.22 -4.70
CA LYS A 200 -20.79 4.08 -3.32
C LYS A 200 -21.09 5.30 -2.44
N GLN A 201 -21.67 6.37 -3.00
CA GLN A 201 -21.95 7.64 -2.31
C GLN A 201 -20.68 8.30 -1.73
N ALA A 202 -19.52 7.89 -2.19
CA ALA A 202 -18.20 8.39 -1.81
C ALA A 202 -17.25 8.30 -3.00
N PRO A 203 -16.16 9.11 -3.05
CA PRO A 203 -15.06 8.83 -3.97
C PRO A 203 -14.41 7.50 -3.57
N GLN A 204 -13.83 6.81 -4.55
CA GLN A 204 -13.15 5.54 -4.31
C GLN A 204 -11.81 5.54 -5.06
N ILE A 205 -10.85 6.32 -4.52
CA ILE A 205 -9.52 6.42 -5.12
C ILE A 205 -8.81 5.08 -5.00
N ASN A 206 -8.57 4.49 -6.18
CA ASN A 206 -8.06 3.12 -6.27
C ASN A 206 -6.55 3.09 -6.34
N ASP A 207 -5.96 3.96 -7.17
CA ASP A 207 -4.54 3.91 -7.46
C ASP A 207 -3.96 5.30 -7.66
N VAL A 208 -2.62 5.41 -7.53
CA VAL A 208 -1.87 6.65 -7.66
C VAL A 208 -0.60 6.44 -8.45
N PHE A 209 -0.26 7.41 -9.29
CA PHE A 209 1.02 7.53 -9.98
C PHE A 209 1.58 8.93 -9.73
N VAL A 210 2.90 9.08 -9.63
CA VAL A 210 3.56 10.39 -9.48
C VAL A 210 4.65 10.52 -10.54
N ASP A 211 4.57 11.58 -11.33
CA ASP A 211 5.60 11.85 -12.34
C ASP A 211 6.83 12.59 -11.75
N ASP A 212 7.88 12.71 -12.53
CA ASP A 212 9.15 13.34 -12.13
C ASP A 212 9.03 14.84 -11.77
N ARG A 213 7.89 15.45 -12.07
CA ARG A 213 7.55 16.83 -11.68
C ARG A 213 6.86 16.90 -10.31
N GLY A 214 6.54 15.76 -9.70
CA GLY A 214 5.75 15.68 -8.47
C GLY A 214 4.24 15.86 -8.68
N ILE A 215 3.76 15.71 -9.93
CA ILE A 215 2.31 15.71 -10.23
C ILE A 215 1.76 14.32 -9.90
N VAL A 216 0.71 14.29 -9.10
CA VAL A 216 0.02 13.06 -8.71
C VAL A 216 -1.18 12.83 -9.62
N TYR A 217 -1.24 11.65 -10.19
CA TYR A 217 -2.37 11.14 -10.98
C TYR A 217 -3.08 10.09 -10.15
N ALA A 218 -4.35 10.30 -9.86
CA ALA A 218 -5.14 9.41 -9.03
C ALA A 218 -6.43 9.01 -9.73
N CYS A 219 -6.71 7.71 -9.78
CA CYS A 219 -7.91 7.22 -10.45
C CYS A 219 -8.97 6.77 -9.43
N ASP A 220 -10.21 7.19 -9.68
CA ASP A 220 -11.38 6.65 -9.00
C ASP A 220 -11.83 5.35 -9.70
N ARG A 221 -12.08 4.29 -8.95
CA ARG A 221 -12.42 2.98 -9.52
C ARG A 221 -13.85 2.86 -10.04
N PHE A 222 -14.67 3.91 -9.87
CA PHE A 222 -16.05 3.94 -10.34
C PHE A 222 -16.27 5.13 -11.28
N THR A 223 -16.78 6.24 -10.80
CA THR A 223 -17.30 7.33 -11.62
C THR A 223 -16.61 8.67 -11.42
N GLY A 224 -15.60 8.74 -10.56
CA GLY A 224 -14.85 9.98 -10.28
C GLY A 224 -13.81 10.34 -11.35
N GLY A 225 -13.43 9.38 -12.21
CA GLY A 225 -12.45 9.59 -13.29
C GLY A 225 -11.01 9.70 -12.80
N LEU A 226 -10.22 10.54 -13.48
CA LEU A 226 -8.81 10.78 -13.20
C LEU A 226 -8.62 12.17 -12.60
N TYR A 227 -8.01 12.23 -11.43
CA TYR A 227 -7.58 13.47 -10.78
C TYR A 227 -6.10 13.73 -11.08
N ILE A 228 -5.76 14.96 -11.42
CA ILE A 228 -4.39 15.43 -11.65
C ILE A 228 -4.12 16.53 -10.61
N LEU A 229 -3.22 16.24 -9.68
CA LEU A 229 -3.02 17.01 -8.47
C LEU A 229 -1.59 17.54 -8.39
N GLY A 230 -1.44 18.82 -8.09
CA GLY A 230 -0.16 19.41 -7.68
C GLY A 230 0.02 19.28 -6.16
N SER A 231 1.27 19.15 -5.73
CA SER A 231 1.61 19.07 -4.29
C SER A 231 2.85 19.91 -3.99
N ASP A 232 2.73 20.82 -3.03
CA ASP A 232 3.88 21.60 -2.55
C ASP A 232 4.91 20.71 -1.80
N VAL A 233 4.48 19.52 -1.34
CA VAL A 233 5.34 18.56 -0.65
C VAL A 233 6.24 17.81 -1.61
N LEU A 234 5.74 17.49 -2.82
CA LEU A 234 6.45 16.68 -3.82
C LEU A 234 7.11 17.55 -4.91
N SER A 235 6.78 18.84 -4.98
CA SER A 235 7.26 19.71 -6.06
C SER A 235 8.78 19.89 -6.01
N VAL A 236 9.44 19.40 -7.05
CA VAL A 236 10.85 19.70 -7.32
C VAL A 236 10.86 20.92 -8.26
N GLY A 237 10.77 22.14 -7.66
CA GLY A 237 10.98 23.37 -8.41
C GLY A 237 9.88 23.82 -9.38
N VAL A 238 8.68 23.28 -9.30
CA VAL A 238 7.54 23.78 -10.08
C VAL A 238 6.77 24.81 -9.24
N HIS A 239 6.92 26.09 -9.56
CA HIS A 239 6.08 27.13 -8.99
C HIS A 239 4.61 26.89 -9.39
N PRO A 240 3.65 27.01 -8.46
CA PRO A 240 2.25 26.84 -8.79
C PRO A 240 1.85 27.89 -9.83
N VAL A 241 1.24 27.43 -10.91
CA VAL A 241 0.56 28.33 -11.85
C VAL A 241 -0.50 29.07 -11.06
N ALA A 242 -0.38 30.40 -10.98
CA ALA A 242 -1.33 31.25 -10.29
C ALA A 242 -2.76 30.91 -10.76
N ARG A 243 -3.65 30.61 -9.82
CA ARG A 243 -5.07 30.38 -10.12
C ARG A 243 -5.63 31.64 -10.75
N GLY A 244 -5.84 31.64 -12.05
CA GLY A 244 -6.65 32.62 -12.71
C GLY A 244 -8.07 32.56 -12.14
N SER A 245 -8.52 33.64 -11.53
CA SER A 245 -9.90 33.83 -11.10
C SER A 245 -10.84 33.73 -12.30
N ARG A 246 -11.71 32.75 -12.31
CA ARG A 246 -12.95 32.74 -13.10
C ARG A 246 -14.13 32.51 -12.19
#